data_cd36d4dd1abbaa7624f0e508c2e68fad
#
_entry.id   cd36d4dd1abbaa7624f0e508c2e68fad
#
_cell.length_a   1.000
_cell.length_b   1.000
_cell.length_c   1.000
_cell.angle_alpha   90.00
_cell.angle_beta   90.00
_cell.angle_gamma   90.00
#
_symmetry.space_group_name_H-M   'P 1'
#
loop_
_entity.id
_entity.type
_entity.pdbx_description
1 polymer ?
#
loop_
_entity_poly.entity_id
_entity_poly.type
_entity_poly.pdbx_seq_one_letter_code
_entity_poly.pdbx_strand_id
1 'polypeptide(L)'
;MNELLAELFSSKVRAAVLGHMLPRPQIALSLTEFSRLLDLPISSLQHECYKLERMGVIKGRREGNSRRYRIEPRCAILPELTALVVAALGQEAAVRATLSDVTGLEAAFIGRSLPMDETEASQSISAAPIPLVLIGEVPLEEIDSALERVARLLKLPVSRLEAVFYLPEDWRARLEQRSQYAVWLISGPRTDLLGNPTAQ
;
A
#
# COMPACT_ATOMS: atom_id res chain seq x y z
N MET A 1 11.85 2.11 11.32
CA MET A 1 11.50 0.74 11.81
C MET A 1 10.38 0.89 12.83
N ASN A 2 9.36 0.03 12.81
CA ASN A 2 8.24 0.12 13.76
C ASN A 2 8.62 -0.62 15.06
N GLU A 3 8.76 0.12 16.16
CA GLU A 3 9.18 -0.42 17.46
C GLU A 3 8.15 -1.39 18.05
N LEU A 4 6.86 -1.09 17.89
CA LEU A 4 5.79 -1.97 18.35
C LEU A 4 5.88 -3.37 17.71
N LEU A 5 6.11 -3.44 16.40
CA LEU A 5 6.28 -4.72 15.71
C LEU A 5 7.56 -5.43 16.17
N ALA A 6 8.64 -4.69 16.43
CA ALA A 6 9.89 -5.27 16.89
C ALA A 6 9.73 -5.93 18.27
N GLU A 7 9.00 -5.30 19.17
CA GLU A 7 8.66 -5.86 20.48
C GLU A 7 7.72 -7.07 20.37
N LEU A 8 6.62 -6.94 19.61
CA LEU A 8 5.64 -8.02 19.42
C LEU A 8 6.28 -9.28 18.83
N PHE A 9 7.18 -9.14 17.87
CA PHE A 9 7.85 -10.28 17.25
C PHE A 9 9.15 -10.69 17.93
N SER A 10 9.57 -9.97 18.96
CA SER A 10 10.87 -10.19 19.64
C SER A 10 12.05 -10.27 18.66
N SER A 11 11.95 -9.57 17.54
CA SER A 11 12.97 -9.54 16.48
C SER A 11 12.77 -8.34 15.56
N LYS A 12 13.71 -7.40 15.61
CA LYS A 12 13.74 -6.24 14.72
C LYS A 12 13.78 -6.64 13.24
N VAL A 13 14.54 -7.69 12.93
CA VAL A 13 14.67 -8.20 11.55
C VAL A 13 13.36 -8.78 11.06
N ARG A 14 12.69 -9.60 11.87
CA ARG A 14 11.37 -10.17 11.54
C ARG A 14 10.33 -9.09 11.35
N ALA A 15 10.29 -8.11 12.25
CA ALA A 15 9.40 -6.96 12.15
C ALA A 15 9.61 -6.17 10.85
N ALA A 16 10.87 -5.92 10.48
CA ALA A 16 11.22 -5.22 9.26
C ALA A 16 10.81 -6.01 8.01
N VAL A 17 11.11 -7.31 7.95
CA VAL A 17 10.74 -8.18 6.81
C VAL A 17 9.23 -8.26 6.65
N LEU A 18 8.48 -8.54 7.72
CA LEU A 18 7.01 -8.63 7.66
C LEU A 18 6.36 -7.28 7.39
N GLY A 19 6.84 -6.21 8.03
CA GLY A 19 6.36 -4.85 7.80
C GLY A 19 6.57 -4.37 6.36
N HIS A 20 7.60 -4.87 5.69
CA HIS A 20 7.85 -4.55 4.28
C HIS A 20 7.03 -5.41 3.32
N MET A 21 6.95 -6.73 3.56
CA MET A 21 6.34 -7.69 2.63
C MET A 21 4.82 -7.76 2.71
N LEU A 22 4.22 -7.67 3.91
CA LEU A 22 2.79 -7.88 4.07
C LEU A 22 1.92 -6.83 3.37
N PRO A 23 2.29 -5.53 3.35
CA PRO A 23 1.60 -4.57 2.52
C PRO A 23 1.84 -4.75 1.01
N ARG A 24 2.85 -5.56 0.63
CA ARG A 24 3.31 -5.80 -0.74
C ARG A 24 3.35 -7.31 -1.08
N PRO A 25 2.24 -8.03 -1.01
CA PRO A 25 2.25 -9.51 -1.12
C PRO A 25 2.72 -10.03 -2.48
N GLN A 26 2.75 -9.16 -3.51
CA GLN A 26 3.20 -9.49 -4.87
C GLN A 26 4.71 -9.50 -5.04
N ILE A 27 5.48 -8.84 -4.16
CA ILE A 27 6.92 -8.73 -4.33
C ILE A 27 7.63 -10.05 -4.02
N ALA A 28 8.76 -10.23 -4.70
CA ALA A 28 9.69 -11.32 -4.42
C ALA A 28 11.09 -10.72 -4.28
N LEU A 29 11.74 -10.91 -3.13
CA LEU A 29 13.03 -10.29 -2.82
C LEU A 29 14.07 -11.35 -2.45
N SER A 30 15.30 -11.17 -2.92
CA SER A 30 16.48 -11.90 -2.47
C SER A 30 17.01 -11.31 -1.15
N LEU A 31 17.87 -12.04 -0.46
CA LEU A 31 18.50 -11.55 0.77
C LEU A 31 19.32 -10.28 0.55
N THR A 32 19.95 -10.14 -0.63
CA THR A 32 20.71 -8.94 -0.99
C THR A 32 19.80 -7.73 -1.19
N GLU A 33 18.66 -7.92 -1.85
CA GLU A 33 17.65 -6.86 -2.01
C GLU A 33 17.06 -6.46 -0.66
N PHE A 34 16.71 -7.43 0.19
CA PHE A 34 16.29 -7.14 1.56
C PHE A 34 17.33 -6.34 2.35
N SER A 35 18.60 -6.77 2.28
CA SER A 35 19.69 -6.08 2.99
C SER A 35 19.80 -4.61 2.58
N ARG A 36 19.70 -4.34 1.27
CA ARG A 36 19.76 -2.98 0.74
C ARG A 36 18.54 -2.15 1.13
N LEU A 37 17.34 -2.73 1.04
CA LEU A 37 16.08 -2.02 1.31
C LEU A 37 15.85 -1.74 2.79
N LEU A 38 16.25 -2.67 3.65
CA LEU A 38 15.95 -2.61 5.08
C LEU A 38 17.16 -2.16 5.93
N ASP A 39 18.32 -1.99 5.29
CA ASP A 39 19.60 -1.69 5.96
C ASP A 39 19.92 -2.70 7.08
N LEU A 40 19.83 -4.00 6.75
CA LEU A 40 20.02 -5.09 7.69
C LEU A 40 21.06 -6.09 7.20
N PRO A 41 21.86 -6.71 8.13
CA PRO A 41 22.83 -7.72 7.77
C PRO A 41 22.21 -8.95 7.10
N ILE A 42 22.84 -9.43 6.02
CA ILE A 42 22.37 -10.60 5.26
C ILE A 42 22.25 -11.85 6.15
N SER A 43 23.19 -12.07 7.07
CA SER A 43 23.15 -13.23 7.98
C SER A 43 21.91 -13.22 8.89
N SER A 44 21.54 -12.07 9.43
CA SER A 44 20.34 -11.89 10.25
C SER A 44 19.07 -12.11 9.43
N LEU A 45 19.03 -11.58 8.21
CA LEU A 45 17.93 -11.77 7.26
C LEU A 45 17.78 -13.24 6.88
N GLN A 46 18.90 -13.93 6.57
CA GLN A 46 18.89 -15.36 6.26
C GLN A 46 18.28 -16.19 7.39
N HIS A 47 18.67 -15.92 8.62
CA HIS A 47 18.15 -16.62 9.80
C HIS A 47 16.64 -16.40 9.98
N GLU A 48 16.17 -15.16 9.88
CA GLU A 48 14.74 -14.85 10.03
C GLU A 48 13.90 -15.32 8.84
N CYS A 49 14.39 -15.20 7.61
CA CYS A 49 13.71 -15.74 6.44
C CYS A 49 13.58 -17.27 6.52
N TYR A 50 14.60 -17.97 7.00
CA TYR A 50 14.51 -19.41 7.24
C TYR A 50 13.42 -19.77 8.25
N LYS A 51 13.30 -19.00 9.35
CA LYS A 51 12.23 -19.21 10.35
C LYS A 51 10.84 -18.94 9.76
N LEU A 52 10.69 -17.83 9.04
CA LEU A 52 9.43 -17.45 8.40
C LEU A 52 8.99 -18.48 7.33
N GLU A 53 9.95 -19.03 6.59
CA GLU A 53 9.69 -20.10 5.62
C GLU A 53 9.26 -21.40 6.31
N ARG A 54 9.91 -21.75 7.41
CA ARG A 54 9.53 -22.91 8.23
C ARG A 54 8.13 -22.77 8.84
N MET A 55 7.71 -21.56 9.17
CA MET A 55 6.35 -21.25 9.63
C MET A 55 5.33 -21.18 8.49
N GLY A 56 5.77 -21.26 7.23
CA GLY A 56 4.90 -21.18 6.07
C GLY A 56 4.36 -19.78 5.77
N VAL A 57 4.95 -18.72 6.36
CA VAL A 57 4.54 -17.34 6.10
C VAL A 57 5.11 -16.81 4.79
N ILE A 58 6.35 -17.18 4.49
CA ILE A 58 7.00 -16.88 3.23
C ILE A 58 7.45 -18.17 2.55
N LYS A 59 7.71 -18.08 1.25
CA LYS A 59 8.25 -19.17 0.45
C LYS A 59 9.42 -18.69 -0.39
N GLY A 60 10.57 -19.38 -0.23
CA GLY A 60 11.74 -19.15 -1.04
C GLY A 60 11.72 -19.99 -2.31
N ARG A 61 11.87 -19.38 -3.47
CA ARG A 61 12.07 -20.06 -4.76
C ARG A 61 13.38 -19.62 -5.41
N ARG A 62 14.03 -20.53 -6.10
CA ARG A 62 15.22 -20.19 -6.88
C ARG A 62 14.76 -19.55 -8.20
N GLU A 63 15.25 -18.36 -8.45
CA GLU A 63 15.02 -17.62 -9.69
C GLU A 63 16.40 -17.21 -10.23
N GLY A 64 16.85 -17.86 -11.31
CA GLY A 64 18.20 -17.71 -11.80
C GLY A 64 19.25 -18.13 -10.77
N ASN A 65 20.19 -17.23 -10.48
CA ASN A 65 21.29 -17.47 -9.54
C ASN A 65 20.95 -17.09 -8.09
N SER A 66 19.75 -16.56 -7.82
CA SER A 66 19.36 -16.13 -6.48
C SER A 66 18.14 -16.87 -5.96
N ARG A 67 18.04 -16.98 -4.63
CA ARG A 67 16.83 -17.41 -3.94
C ARG A 67 16.01 -16.18 -3.60
N ARG A 68 14.77 -16.10 -4.08
CA ARG A 68 13.83 -15.01 -3.80
C ARG A 68 12.71 -15.49 -2.88
N TYR A 69 12.34 -14.65 -1.96
CA TYR A 69 11.30 -14.91 -0.97
C TYR A 69 10.06 -14.08 -1.30
N ARG A 70 8.89 -14.71 -1.21
CA ARG A 70 7.58 -14.07 -1.37
C ARG A 70 6.64 -14.52 -0.27
N ILE A 71 5.59 -13.77 -0.02
CA ILE A 71 4.51 -14.18 0.89
C ILE A 71 3.89 -15.47 0.34
N GLU A 72 3.58 -16.42 1.24
CA GLU A 72 2.84 -17.64 0.88
C GLU A 72 1.32 -17.38 1.03
N PRO A 73 0.57 -17.26 -0.09
CA PRO A 73 -0.85 -16.90 -0.03
C PRO A 73 -1.73 -17.91 0.70
N ARG A 74 -1.25 -19.17 0.82
CA ARG A 74 -1.98 -20.26 1.48
C ARG A 74 -1.70 -20.34 2.99
N CYS A 75 -0.92 -19.42 3.54
CA CYS A 75 -0.66 -19.37 4.96
C CYS A 75 -1.96 -19.03 5.72
N ALA A 76 -2.40 -19.96 6.58
CA ALA A 76 -3.70 -19.84 7.27
C ALA A 76 -3.81 -18.59 8.17
N ILE A 77 -2.70 -18.12 8.72
CA ILE A 77 -2.67 -16.93 9.60
C ILE A 77 -2.35 -15.64 8.84
N LEU A 78 -2.25 -15.68 7.52
CA LEU A 78 -1.83 -14.51 6.73
C LEU A 78 -2.77 -13.31 6.87
N PRO A 79 -4.11 -13.47 6.87
CA PRO A 79 -5.03 -12.34 7.03
C PRO A 79 -4.87 -11.61 8.39
N GLU A 80 -4.73 -12.39 9.47
CA GLU A 80 -4.58 -11.86 10.83
C GLU A 80 -3.22 -11.20 11.01
N LEU A 81 -2.17 -11.83 10.48
CA LEU A 81 -0.82 -11.28 10.51
C LEU A 81 -0.72 -9.96 9.71
N THR A 82 -1.36 -9.91 8.55
CA THR A 82 -1.45 -8.68 7.75
C THR A 82 -2.20 -7.60 8.53
N ALA A 83 -3.35 -7.93 9.12
CA ALA A 83 -4.12 -6.98 9.91
C ALA A 83 -3.33 -6.42 11.10
N LEU A 84 -2.60 -7.26 11.80
CA LEU A 84 -1.72 -6.86 12.91
C LEU A 84 -0.65 -5.87 12.43
N VAL A 85 0.02 -6.19 11.32
CA VAL A 85 1.06 -5.32 10.76
C VAL A 85 0.48 -4.01 10.27
N VAL A 86 -0.67 -4.01 9.59
CA VAL A 86 -1.36 -2.80 9.14
C VAL A 86 -1.76 -1.93 10.33
N ALA A 87 -2.31 -2.52 11.39
CA ALA A 87 -2.66 -1.79 12.60
C ALA A 87 -1.44 -1.12 13.26
N ALA A 88 -0.29 -1.81 13.26
CA ALA A 88 0.93 -1.28 13.84
C ALA A 88 1.61 -0.21 12.96
N LEU A 89 1.58 -0.36 11.64
CA LEU A 89 2.14 0.62 10.70
C LEU A 89 1.25 1.87 10.54
N GLY A 90 -0.05 1.70 10.76
CA GLY A 90 -1.08 2.65 10.37
C GLY A 90 -1.57 2.40 8.93
N GLN A 91 -2.88 2.60 8.72
CA GLN A 91 -3.53 2.33 7.42
C GLN A 91 -2.92 3.15 6.28
N GLU A 92 -2.66 4.43 6.52
CA GLU A 92 -2.05 5.32 5.53
C GLU A 92 -0.68 4.81 5.06
N ALA A 93 0.21 4.46 6.00
CA ALA A 93 1.53 3.95 5.67
C ALA A 93 1.47 2.61 4.91
N ALA A 94 0.51 1.75 5.26
CA ALA A 94 0.30 0.49 4.59
C ALA A 94 -0.24 0.67 3.16
N VAL A 95 -1.20 1.57 2.94
CA VAL A 95 -1.71 1.91 1.60
C VAL A 95 -0.61 2.56 0.76
N ARG A 96 0.12 3.51 1.31
CA ARG A 96 1.30 4.12 0.67
C ARG A 96 2.30 3.06 0.19
N ALA A 97 2.60 2.10 1.05
CA ALA A 97 3.48 0.98 0.72
C ALA A 97 2.95 0.14 -0.44
N THR A 98 1.65 -0.13 -0.49
CA THR A 98 1.00 -0.90 -1.56
C THR A 98 1.04 -0.15 -2.89
N LEU A 99 0.79 1.15 -2.88
CA LEU A 99 0.73 1.98 -4.09
C LEU A 99 2.12 2.32 -4.63
N SER A 100 3.14 2.42 -3.78
CA SER A 100 4.52 2.71 -4.21
C SER A 100 5.14 1.64 -5.13
N ASP A 101 4.56 0.46 -5.16
CA ASP A 101 5.01 -0.64 -6.04
C ASP A 101 4.31 -0.64 -7.41
N VAL A 102 3.34 0.25 -7.62
CA VAL A 102 2.63 0.36 -8.91
C VAL A 102 3.50 1.16 -9.88
N THR A 103 4.02 0.47 -10.88
CA THR A 103 4.89 1.09 -11.89
C THR A 103 4.10 2.10 -12.73
N GLY A 104 4.64 3.31 -12.89
CA GLY A 104 4.01 4.38 -13.63
C GLY A 104 3.03 5.24 -12.81
N LEU A 105 2.78 4.92 -11.54
CA LEU A 105 2.01 5.77 -10.65
C LEU A 105 2.92 6.89 -10.11
N GLU A 106 2.60 8.14 -10.43
CA GLU A 106 3.38 9.32 -10.05
C GLU A 106 2.90 9.96 -8.75
N ALA A 107 1.58 10.05 -8.58
CA ALA A 107 0.98 10.59 -7.36
C ALA A 107 -0.31 9.86 -6.99
N ALA A 108 -0.58 9.81 -5.69
CA ALA A 108 -1.81 9.29 -5.14
C ALA A 108 -2.18 10.03 -3.86
N PHE A 109 -3.44 10.34 -3.68
CA PHE A 109 -3.94 10.96 -2.46
C PHE A 109 -5.40 10.59 -2.17
N ILE A 110 -5.76 10.65 -0.90
CA ILE A 110 -7.16 10.56 -0.47
C ILE A 110 -7.71 11.99 -0.45
N GLY A 111 -8.68 12.25 -1.31
CA GLY A 111 -9.34 13.54 -1.40
C GLY A 111 -10.48 13.68 -0.38
N ARG A 112 -11.10 14.88 -0.40
CA ARG A 112 -12.35 15.13 0.32
C ARG A 112 -13.47 14.35 -0.38
N SER A 113 -14.32 13.69 0.39
CA SER A 113 -15.59 13.15 -0.15
C SER A 113 -16.41 14.27 -0.80
N LEU A 114 -17.01 13.99 -1.96
CA LEU A 114 -17.99 14.91 -2.55
C LEU A 114 -19.08 15.16 -1.51
N PRO A 115 -19.56 16.41 -1.34
CA PRO A 115 -20.69 16.66 -0.47
C PRO A 115 -21.88 15.90 -1.04
N MET A 116 -22.26 14.81 -0.36
CA MET A 116 -23.54 14.17 -0.55
C MET A 116 -24.57 15.08 0.14
N ASP A 117 -25.78 15.19 -0.41
CA ASP A 117 -26.85 15.99 0.17
C ASP A 117 -26.98 15.70 1.67
N GLU A 118 -27.10 16.77 2.47
CA GLU A 118 -27.06 16.72 3.95
C GLU A 118 -28.08 15.75 4.58
N THR A 119 -29.05 15.27 3.79
CA THR A 119 -30.08 14.33 4.22
C THR A 119 -29.58 12.88 4.39
N GLU A 120 -28.49 12.49 3.72
CA GLU A 120 -27.91 11.14 3.82
C GLU A 120 -26.71 11.05 4.79
N ALA A 121 -26.17 12.19 5.20
CA ALA A 121 -25.01 12.26 6.10
C ALA A 121 -25.27 11.72 7.51
N SER A 122 -26.53 11.52 7.89
CA SER A 122 -26.91 11.08 9.25
C SER A 122 -26.90 9.57 9.46
N GLN A 123 -26.70 8.76 8.42
CA GLN A 123 -26.78 7.30 8.53
C GLN A 123 -25.50 6.59 8.11
N SER A 124 -24.45 6.70 8.83
CA SER A 124 -23.24 5.86 8.75
C SER A 124 -21.96 6.58 8.29
N ILE A 125 -21.31 7.27 9.19
CA ILE A 125 -19.89 7.67 9.06
C ILE A 125 -18.99 6.46 8.73
N SER A 126 -19.40 5.24 9.11
CA SER A 126 -18.68 4.00 8.80
C SER A 126 -18.87 3.50 7.37
N ALA A 127 -19.81 4.04 6.60
CA ALA A 127 -20.14 3.57 5.25
C ALA A 127 -19.75 4.54 4.13
N ALA A 128 -19.21 5.71 4.42
CA ALA A 128 -18.83 6.69 3.40
C ALA A 128 -17.72 6.14 2.46
N PRO A 129 -17.82 6.37 1.15
CA PRO A 129 -16.78 5.99 0.20
C PRO A 129 -15.47 6.72 0.52
N ILE A 130 -14.35 6.07 0.23
CA ILE A 130 -13.01 6.64 0.38
C ILE A 130 -12.59 7.17 -0.98
N PRO A 131 -12.53 8.50 -1.18
CA PRO A 131 -12.15 9.08 -2.46
C PRO A 131 -10.64 8.96 -2.65
N LEU A 132 -10.22 8.10 -3.56
CA LEU A 132 -8.82 7.84 -3.88
C LEU A 132 -8.51 8.40 -5.28
N VAL A 133 -7.63 9.37 -5.36
CA VAL A 133 -7.16 9.93 -6.63
C VAL A 133 -5.81 9.33 -6.97
N LEU A 134 -5.69 8.80 -8.18
CA LEU A 134 -4.49 8.20 -8.72
C LEU A 134 -4.07 8.97 -9.97
N ILE A 135 -2.79 9.32 -10.07
CA ILE A 135 -2.23 10.07 -11.19
C ILE A 135 -1.00 9.33 -11.69
N GLY A 136 -0.99 8.99 -12.99
CA GLY A 136 0.13 8.24 -13.54
C GLY A 136 -0.15 7.68 -14.93
N GLU A 137 0.82 6.98 -15.49
CA GLU A 137 0.69 6.21 -16.73
C GLU A 137 0.66 4.71 -16.38
N VAL A 138 -0.49 4.25 -15.90
CA VAL A 138 -0.68 2.88 -15.40
C VAL A 138 -1.75 2.17 -16.23
N PRO A 139 -1.51 0.93 -16.67
CA PRO A 139 -2.56 0.12 -17.32
C PRO A 139 -3.76 -0.09 -16.37
N LEU A 140 -4.98 -0.06 -16.92
CA LEU A 140 -6.22 -0.22 -16.12
C LEU A 140 -6.23 -1.50 -15.29
N GLU A 141 -5.72 -2.61 -15.84
CA GLU A 141 -5.61 -3.89 -15.12
C GLU A 141 -4.72 -3.80 -13.88
N GLU A 142 -3.65 -3.01 -13.94
CA GLU A 142 -2.76 -2.76 -12.81
C GLU A 142 -3.42 -1.88 -11.76
N ILE A 143 -4.22 -0.89 -12.18
CA ILE A 143 -5.02 -0.04 -11.29
C ILE A 143 -6.03 -0.89 -10.53
N ASP A 144 -6.81 -1.73 -11.24
CA ASP A 144 -7.80 -2.62 -10.63
C ASP A 144 -7.13 -3.57 -9.62
N SER A 145 -6.00 -4.16 -10.00
CA SER A 145 -5.20 -5.00 -9.10
C SER A 145 -4.69 -4.23 -7.88
N ALA A 146 -4.28 -2.98 -8.04
CA ALA A 146 -3.84 -2.13 -6.93
C ALA A 146 -5.00 -1.80 -5.98
N LEU A 147 -6.18 -1.47 -6.51
CA LEU A 147 -7.39 -1.20 -5.72
C LEU A 147 -7.83 -2.43 -4.93
N GLU A 148 -7.80 -3.62 -5.55
CA GLU A 148 -8.09 -4.86 -4.85
C GLU A 148 -7.11 -5.13 -3.70
N ARG A 149 -5.81 -4.85 -3.91
CA ARG A 149 -4.79 -4.99 -2.86
C ARG A 149 -5.05 -4.04 -1.71
N VAL A 150 -5.33 -2.76 -2.00
CA VAL A 150 -5.67 -1.74 -0.99
C VAL A 150 -6.93 -2.13 -0.23
N ALA A 151 -8.00 -2.52 -0.92
CA ALA A 151 -9.25 -2.94 -0.30
C ALA A 151 -9.06 -4.14 0.65
N ARG A 152 -8.32 -5.15 0.19
CA ARG A 152 -7.98 -6.33 1.00
C ARG A 152 -7.14 -5.96 2.22
N LEU A 153 -6.17 -5.07 2.06
CA LEU A 153 -5.31 -4.59 3.14
C LEU A 153 -6.12 -3.87 4.23
N LEU A 154 -7.08 -3.06 3.82
CA LEU A 154 -7.96 -2.31 4.71
C LEU A 154 -9.16 -3.13 5.22
N LYS A 155 -9.32 -4.38 4.76
CA LYS A 155 -10.48 -5.24 5.02
C LYS A 155 -11.82 -4.58 4.62
N LEU A 156 -11.82 -3.91 3.48
CA LEU A 156 -12.98 -3.22 2.91
C LEU A 156 -13.37 -3.88 1.58
N PRO A 157 -14.64 -3.82 1.17
CA PRO A 157 -15.01 -4.14 -0.19
C PRO A 157 -14.44 -3.09 -1.15
N VAL A 158 -14.04 -3.49 -2.37
CA VAL A 158 -13.46 -2.59 -3.39
C VAL A 158 -14.42 -1.43 -3.70
N SER A 159 -15.72 -1.67 -3.66
CA SER A 159 -16.76 -0.65 -3.88
C SER A 159 -16.73 0.52 -2.88
N ARG A 160 -15.99 0.38 -1.78
CA ARG A 160 -15.75 1.47 -0.82
C ARG A 160 -14.62 2.42 -1.26
N LEU A 161 -13.81 2.01 -2.23
CA LEU A 161 -12.76 2.85 -2.82
C LEU A 161 -13.35 3.56 -4.04
N GLU A 162 -13.69 4.83 -3.88
CA GLU A 162 -14.10 5.70 -4.99
C GLU A 162 -12.85 6.21 -5.69
N ALA A 163 -12.30 5.37 -6.57
CA ALA A 163 -11.06 5.68 -7.27
C ALA A 163 -11.32 6.49 -8.53
N VAL A 164 -10.57 7.58 -8.67
CA VAL A 164 -10.52 8.39 -9.90
C VAL A 164 -9.09 8.38 -10.40
N PHE A 165 -8.92 8.04 -11.67
CA PHE A 165 -7.62 7.98 -12.32
C PHE A 165 -7.46 9.09 -13.34
N TYR A 166 -6.28 9.71 -13.35
CA TYR A 166 -5.88 10.73 -14.30
C TYR A 166 -4.54 10.41 -14.92
N LEU A 167 -4.41 10.67 -16.22
CA LEU A 167 -3.09 10.82 -16.83
C LEU A 167 -2.40 12.09 -16.31
N PRO A 168 -1.07 12.10 -16.18
CA PRO A 168 -0.34 13.25 -15.64
C PRO A 168 -0.62 14.56 -16.39
N GLU A 169 -0.70 14.49 -17.73
CA GLU A 169 -1.01 15.64 -18.60
C GLU A 169 -2.44 16.14 -18.38
N ASP A 170 -3.42 15.23 -18.29
CA ASP A 170 -4.83 15.61 -18.07
C ASP A 170 -5.00 16.25 -16.68
N TRP A 171 -4.29 15.74 -15.69
CA TRP A 171 -4.31 16.32 -14.36
C TRP A 171 -3.71 17.73 -14.32
N ARG A 172 -2.53 17.93 -14.95
CA ARG A 172 -1.89 19.25 -15.07
C ARG A 172 -2.78 20.24 -15.80
N ALA A 173 -3.35 19.85 -16.94
CA ALA A 173 -4.26 20.69 -17.70
C ALA A 173 -5.48 21.11 -16.87
N ARG A 174 -6.05 20.21 -16.06
CA ARG A 174 -7.17 20.54 -15.17
C ARG A 174 -6.78 21.52 -14.07
N LEU A 175 -5.56 21.44 -13.53
CA LEU A 175 -5.05 22.38 -12.54
C LEU A 175 -4.81 23.75 -13.16
N GLU A 176 -4.19 23.84 -14.35
CA GLU A 176 -3.94 25.07 -15.09
C GLU A 176 -5.24 25.79 -15.46
N GLN A 177 -6.23 25.03 -15.95
CA GLN A 177 -7.56 25.55 -16.29
C GLN A 177 -8.40 25.89 -15.05
N ARG A 178 -7.88 25.66 -13.83
CA ARG A 178 -8.60 25.82 -12.58
C ARG A 178 -9.96 25.10 -12.58
N SER A 179 -9.97 23.87 -13.11
CA SER A 179 -11.17 23.02 -13.06
C SER A 179 -11.73 23.03 -11.64
N GLN A 180 -13.01 23.35 -11.51
CA GLN A 180 -13.68 23.45 -10.21
C GLN A 180 -13.49 22.16 -9.37
N TYR A 181 -13.55 20.99 -10.02
CA TYR A 181 -13.36 19.70 -9.38
C TYR A 181 -11.91 19.48 -8.94
N ALA A 182 -10.91 19.79 -9.79
CA ALA A 182 -9.51 19.63 -9.43
C ALA A 182 -9.12 20.58 -8.28
N VAL A 183 -9.56 21.84 -8.35
CA VAL A 183 -9.34 22.83 -7.28
C VAL A 183 -9.99 22.35 -5.98
N TRP A 184 -11.20 21.83 -6.04
CA TRP A 184 -11.91 21.30 -4.88
C TRP A 184 -11.16 20.13 -4.23
N LEU A 185 -10.63 19.18 -5.03
CA LEU A 185 -9.85 18.04 -4.54
C LEU A 185 -8.57 18.45 -3.82
N ILE A 186 -7.86 19.47 -4.31
CA ILE A 186 -6.56 19.89 -3.75
C ILE A 186 -6.68 20.94 -2.65
N SER A 187 -7.76 21.72 -2.59
CA SER A 187 -7.93 22.83 -1.64
C SER A 187 -8.45 22.38 -0.27
N GLY A 188 -9.00 21.17 -0.19
CA GLY A 188 -9.54 20.60 1.05
C GLY A 188 -8.51 19.82 1.87
N PRO A 189 -8.90 19.33 3.06
CA PRO A 189 -8.11 18.38 3.80
C PRO A 189 -7.94 17.12 2.94
N ARG A 190 -6.69 16.75 2.69
CA ARG A 190 -6.33 15.54 1.93
C ARG A 190 -5.17 14.85 2.62
N THR A 191 -4.99 13.56 2.31
CA THR A 191 -3.85 12.77 2.74
C THR A 191 -3.05 12.35 1.51
N ASP A 192 -1.86 12.93 1.36
CA ASP A 192 -0.96 12.58 0.25
C ASP A 192 -0.31 11.22 0.56
N LEU A 193 -0.57 10.23 -0.31
CA LEU A 193 -0.07 8.86 -0.18
C LEU A 193 1.21 8.65 -0.97
N LEU A 194 1.30 9.21 -2.17
CA LEU A 194 2.46 9.08 -3.06
C LEU A 194 2.65 10.38 -3.83
N GLY A 195 3.91 10.77 -4.04
CA GLY A 195 4.25 11.95 -4.85
C GLY A 195 3.65 13.25 -4.35
N ASN A 196 3.69 14.25 -5.21
CA ASN A 196 3.06 15.54 -4.97
C ASN A 196 2.05 15.84 -6.09
N PRO A 197 0.74 15.79 -5.83
CA PRO A 197 -0.27 16.00 -6.86
C PRO A 197 -0.32 17.44 -7.41
N THR A 198 0.41 18.37 -6.79
CA THR A 198 0.53 19.77 -7.23
C THR A 198 1.90 20.10 -7.80
N ALA A 199 2.82 19.13 -7.93
CA ALA A 199 4.11 19.36 -8.57
C ALA A 199 3.92 19.64 -10.07
N GLN A 200 4.56 20.73 -10.52
CA GLN A 200 4.63 21.14 -11.93
C GLN A 200 5.67 20.34 -12.69
#